data_03ac89f9b25266e8eeb113891d439d39
#
_entry.id   03ac89f9b25266e8eeb113891d439d39
#
_cell.length_a   1.000
_cell.length_b   1.000
_cell.length_c   1.000
_cell.angle_alpha   90.00
_cell.angle_beta   90.00
_cell.angle_gamma   90.00
#
_symmetry.space_group_name_H-M   'P 1'
#
loop_
_entity.id
_entity.type
_entity.pdbx_description
1 polymer ?
#
loop_
_entity_poly.entity_id
_entity_poly.type
_entity_poly.pdbx_seq_one_letter_code
_entity_poly.pdbx_strand_id
1 'polypeptide(L)'
;EKKRVLELLEMVGLPEAALRKYPHEFTGGQRQRIALARAVALRPKFVIADEPVSVLDLSVQAQVLNYMKRIQEQYKLSYLFISHDLGVVKQMCDELAIMYRGRFVEYGDRQDIYLNPQHIYTKRLLSAIPNLDPGNRELHKRLRREIESEYKQSMESYLAKDGRVGDLIPL
;
A
#
# COMPACT_ATOMS: atom_id res chain seq x y z
N GLU A 1 31.72 -8.38 -6.22
CA GLU A 1 30.32 -8.59 -6.68
C GLU A 1 29.61 -9.70 -5.90
N LYS A 2 30.16 -10.92 -5.82
CA LYS A 2 29.53 -12.08 -5.15
C LYS A 2 29.17 -11.77 -3.69
N LYS A 3 30.07 -11.14 -2.91
CA LYS A 3 29.80 -10.75 -1.52
C LYS A 3 28.56 -9.85 -1.40
N ARG A 4 28.42 -8.87 -2.30
CA ARG A 4 27.26 -7.96 -2.29
C ARG A 4 25.95 -8.68 -2.61
N VAL A 5 25.97 -9.65 -3.52
CA VAL A 5 24.77 -10.45 -3.84
C VAL A 5 24.37 -11.30 -2.63
N LEU A 6 25.33 -11.91 -1.92
CA LEU A 6 25.04 -12.66 -0.69
C LEU A 6 24.43 -11.78 0.41
N GLU A 7 24.98 -10.60 0.64
CA GLU A 7 24.41 -9.61 1.58
C GLU A 7 22.95 -9.27 1.23
N LEU A 8 22.64 -9.09 -0.07
CA LEU A 8 21.31 -8.78 -0.52
C LEU A 8 20.34 -9.96 -0.35
N LEU A 9 20.78 -11.19 -0.62
CA LEU A 9 19.98 -12.38 -0.39
C LEU A 9 19.66 -12.58 1.10
N GLU A 10 20.66 -12.43 1.96
CA GLU A 10 20.49 -12.50 3.42
C GLU A 10 19.48 -11.43 3.92
N MET A 11 19.60 -10.20 3.43
CA MET A 11 18.71 -9.08 3.77
C MET A 11 17.24 -9.39 3.50
N VAL A 12 16.94 -10.13 2.42
CA VAL A 12 15.58 -10.54 2.05
C VAL A 12 15.24 -11.97 2.49
N GLY A 13 16.07 -12.58 3.34
CA GLY A 13 15.84 -13.91 3.92
C GLY A 13 15.86 -15.05 2.90
N LEU A 14 16.76 -14.97 1.92
CA LEU A 14 16.99 -16.02 0.95
C LEU A 14 18.36 -16.68 1.19
N PRO A 15 18.44 -18.02 1.10
CA PRO A 15 19.68 -18.75 1.30
C PRO A 15 20.66 -18.58 0.12
N GLU A 16 21.97 -18.78 0.36
CA GLU A 16 23.00 -18.75 -0.70
C GLU A 16 22.68 -19.66 -1.89
N ALA A 17 22.01 -20.79 -1.65
CA ALA A 17 21.58 -21.70 -2.72
C ALA A 17 20.69 -21.03 -3.78
N ALA A 18 20.06 -19.90 -3.46
CA ALA A 18 19.30 -19.11 -4.40
C ALA A 18 20.13 -18.59 -5.58
N LEU A 19 21.44 -18.42 -5.42
CA LEU A 19 22.36 -18.03 -6.51
C LEU A 19 22.40 -18.98 -7.69
N ARG A 20 22.02 -20.24 -7.48
CA ARG A 20 22.07 -21.30 -8.50
C ARG A 20 20.71 -21.61 -9.13
N LYS A 21 19.66 -20.91 -8.67
CA LYS A 21 18.30 -21.15 -9.13
C LYS A 21 17.89 -20.22 -10.27
N TYR A 22 17.07 -20.77 -11.14
CA TYR A 22 16.40 -20.01 -12.21
C TYR A 22 15.10 -19.36 -11.70
N PRO A 23 14.63 -18.27 -12.35
CA PRO A 23 13.44 -17.54 -11.91
C PRO A 23 12.18 -18.40 -11.73
N HIS A 24 11.98 -19.44 -12.53
CA HIS A 24 10.83 -20.34 -12.42
C HIS A 24 10.87 -21.30 -11.23
N GLU A 25 12.05 -21.46 -10.59
CA GLU A 25 12.22 -22.31 -9.39
C GLU A 25 11.89 -21.57 -8.07
N PHE A 26 11.51 -20.29 -8.16
CA PHE A 26 11.12 -19.49 -7.00
C PHE A 26 9.61 -19.36 -6.88
N THR A 27 9.11 -19.39 -5.63
CA THR A 27 7.72 -19.04 -5.32
C THR A 27 7.44 -17.55 -5.60
N GLY A 28 6.17 -17.16 -5.67
CA GLY A 28 5.78 -15.75 -5.85
C GLY A 28 6.41 -14.81 -4.81
N GLY A 29 6.34 -15.19 -3.54
CA GLY A 29 6.95 -14.39 -2.47
C GLY A 29 8.48 -14.35 -2.51
N GLN A 30 9.13 -15.43 -2.96
CA GLN A 30 10.59 -15.42 -3.17
C GLN A 30 10.98 -14.51 -4.33
N ARG A 31 10.23 -14.54 -5.44
CA ARG A 31 10.45 -13.61 -6.56
C ARG A 31 10.28 -12.16 -6.15
N GLN A 32 9.28 -11.86 -5.31
CA GLN A 32 9.07 -10.50 -4.80
C GLN A 32 10.23 -10.04 -3.91
N ARG A 33 10.76 -10.93 -3.05
CA ARG A 33 11.95 -10.63 -2.23
C ARG A 33 13.19 -10.41 -3.08
N ILE A 34 13.36 -11.14 -4.18
CA ILE A 34 14.45 -10.90 -5.14
C ILE A 34 14.27 -9.54 -5.84
N ALA A 35 13.03 -9.19 -6.25
CA ALA A 35 12.76 -7.88 -6.84
C ALA A 35 13.11 -6.74 -5.87
N LEU A 36 12.76 -6.89 -4.59
CA LEU A 36 13.14 -5.93 -3.54
C LEU A 36 14.66 -5.83 -3.39
N ALA A 37 15.39 -6.96 -3.29
CA ALA A 37 16.85 -6.98 -3.21
C ALA A 37 17.48 -6.27 -4.42
N ARG A 38 16.95 -6.49 -5.61
CA ARG A 38 17.38 -5.85 -6.85
C ARG A 38 17.15 -4.33 -6.83
N ALA A 39 15.99 -3.88 -6.36
CA ALA A 39 15.65 -2.47 -6.26
C ALA A 39 16.63 -1.69 -5.36
N VAL A 40 17.14 -2.33 -4.30
CA VAL A 40 18.04 -1.68 -3.32
C VAL A 40 19.51 -2.01 -3.52
N ALA A 41 19.88 -2.73 -4.58
CA ALA A 41 21.25 -3.17 -4.85
C ALA A 41 22.24 -2.00 -4.94
N LEU A 42 21.83 -0.89 -5.53
CA LEU A 42 22.62 0.33 -5.73
C LEU A 42 22.48 1.34 -4.57
N ARG A 43 21.84 0.95 -3.46
CA ARG A 43 21.58 1.82 -2.31
C ARG A 43 20.89 3.14 -2.68
N PRO A 44 19.73 3.09 -3.35
CA PRO A 44 19.00 4.30 -3.69
C PRO A 44 18.50 5.01 -2.42
N LYS A 45 18.24 6.30 -2.53
CA LYS A 45 17.57 7.07 -1.47
C LYS A 45 16.04 6.98 -1.55
N PHE A 46 15.52 6.64 -2.72
CA PHE A 46 14.09 6.60 -3.01
C PHE A 46 13.75 5.38 -3.88
N VAL A 47 12.68 4.69 -3.55
CA VAL A 47 12.19 3.50 -4.26
C VAL A 47 10.69 3.64 -4.49
N ILE A 48 10.25 3.38 -5.72
CA ILE A 48 8.83 3.26 -6.06
C ILE A 48 8.44 1.78 -5.94
N ALA A 49 7.48 1.51 -5.08
CA ALA A 49 6.92 0.18 -4.84
C ALA A 49 5.45 0.17 -5.33
N ASP A 50 5.26 -0.29 -6.56
CA ASP A 50 3.95 -0.38 -7.19
C ASP A 50 3.36 -1.78 -6.99
N GLU A 51 2.26 -1.85 -6.23
CA GLU A 51 1.55 -3.09 -5.85
C GLU A 51 2.47 -4.21 -5.34
N PRO A 52 3.43 -3.94 -4.42
CA PRO A 52 4.52 -4.86 -4.13
C PRO A 52 4.08 -6.18 -3.47
N VAL A 53 2.84 -6.28 -3.00
CA VAL A 53 2.33 -7.46 -2.27
C VAL A 53 0.95 -7.93 -2.73
N SER A 54 0.39 -7.35 -3.79
CA SER A 54 -1.01 -7.57 -4.22
C SER A 54 -1.35 -9.01 -4.63
N VAL A 55 -0.38 -9.77 -5.11
CA VAL A 55 -0.56 -11.16 -5.58
C VAL A 55 -0.10 -12.22 -4.58
N LEU A 56 0.19 -11.81 -3.34
CA LEU A 56 0.70 -12.69 -2.30
C LEU A 56 -0.39 -13.04 -1.28
N ASP A 57 -0.30 -14.23 -0.71
CA ASP A 57 -1.12 -14.57 0.46
C ASP A 57 -0.72 -13.73 1.69
N LEU A 58 -1.63 -13.59 2.65
CA LEU A 58 -1.47 -12.70 3.81
C LEU A 58 -0.19 -12.97 4.62
N SER A 59 0.23 -14.25 4.71
CA SER A 59 1.41 -14.62 5.51
C SER A 59 2.70 -14.19 4.82
N VAL A 60 2.78 -14.40 3.52
CA VAL A 60 3.93 -13.99 2.69
C VAL A 60 3.96 -12.47 2.51
N GLN A 61 2.79 -11.83 2.36
CA GLN A 61 2.65 -10.38 2.34
C GLN A 61 3.27 -9.73 3.58
N ALA A 62 2.89 -10.20 4.79
CA ALA A 62 3.45 -9.69 6.04
C ALA A 62 4.98 -9.84 6.10
N GLN A 63 5.52 -10.95 5.61
CA GLN A 63 6.97 -11.15 5.54
C GLN A 63 7.65 -10.13 4.62
N VAL A 64 7.13 -9.90 3.42
CA VAL A 64 7.70 -8.94 2.46
C VAL A 64 7.67 -7.52 3.02
N LEU A 65 6.55 -7.10 3.64
CA LEU A 65 6.43 -5.80 4.29
C LEU A 65 7.46 -5.61 5.42
N ASN A 66 7.71 -6.66 6.21
CA ASN A 66 8.74 -6.62 7.24
C ASN A 66 10.15 -6.47 6.66
N TYR A 67 10.46 -7.13 5.52
CA TYR A 67 11.74 -6.91 4.84
C TYR A 67 11.85 -5.47 4.31
N MET A 68 10.78 -4.92 3.73
CA MET A 68 10.77 -3.53 3.26
C MET A 68 11.05 -2.54 4.40
N LYS A 69 10.44 -2.70 5.57
CA LYS A 69 10.70 -1.87 6.75
C LYS A 69 12.15 -1.95 7.22
N ARG A 70 12.69 -3.17 7.36
CA ARG A 70 14.10 -3.37 7.75
C ARG A 70 15.07 -2.68 6.78
N ILE A 71 14.81 -2.79 5.48
CA ILE A 71 15.61 -2.16 4.44
C ILE A 71 15.51 -0.64 4.53
N GLN A 72 14.30 -0.10 4.75
CA GLN A 72 14.07 1.33 4.95
C GLN A 72 14.90 1.86 6.13
N GLU A 73 14.84 1.19 7.26
CA GLU A 73 15.58 1.55 8.47
C GLU A 73 17.10 1.47 8.25
N GLN A 74 17.57 0.39 7.61
CA GLN A 74 18.99 0.14 7.39
C GLN A 74 19.61 1.12 6.39
N TYR A 75 18.91 1.45 5.32
CA TYR A 75 19.43 2.31 4.24
C TYR A 75 18.94 3.75 4.33
N LYS A 76 18.06 4.07 5.27
CA LYS A 76 17.44 5.40 5.42
C LYS A 76 16.82 5.87 4.09
N LEU A 77 16.18 4.96 3.38
CA LEU A 77 15.51 5.26 2.11
C LEU A 77 14.04 5.63 2.33
N SER A 78 13.47 6.34 1.35
CA SER A 78 12.04 6.64 1.30
C SER A 78 11.36 5.76 0.26
N TYR A 79 10.10 5.35 0.55
CA TYR A 79 9.25 4.65 -0.40
C TYR A 79 8.14 5.57 -0.92
N LEU A 80 7.89 5.51 -2.23
CA LEU A 80 6.56 5.80 -2.77
C LEU A 80 5.84 4.46 -2.90
N PHE A 81 4.89 4.22 -2.00
CA PHE A 81 4.17 2.96 -1.92
C PHE A 81 2.79 3.09 -2.57
N ILE A 82 2.54 2.38 -3.66
CA ILE A 82 1.26 2.38 -4.38
C ILE A 82 0.55 1.07 -4.07
N SER A 83 -0.69 1.16 -3.59
CA SER A 83 -1.51 -0.02 -3.28
C SER A 83 -2.99 0.33 -3.25
N HIS A 84 -3.83 -0.64 -3.56
CA HIS A 84 -5.28 -0.58 -3.33
C HIS A 84 -5.69 -1.15 -1.96
N ASP A 85 -4.77 -1.78 -1.22
CA ASP A 85 -5.03 -2.33 0.11
C ASP A 85 -4.69 -1.30 1.20
N LEU A 86 -5.70 -0.64 1.72
CA LEU A 86 -5.55 0.34 2.79
C LEU A 86 -5.04 -0.25 4.10
N GLY A 87 -5.25 -1.55 4.36
CA GLY A 87 -4.67 -2.23 5.53
C GLY A 87 -3.15 -2.28 5.46
N VAL A 88 -2.61 -2.53 4.27
CA VAL A 88 -1.17 -2.50 3.98
C VAL A 88 -0.61 -1.08 4.08
N VAL A 89 -1.30 -0.13 3.42
CA VAL A 89 -0.91 1.29 3.43
C VAL A 89 -0.82 1.82 4.86
N LYS A 90 -1.79 1.49 5.72
CA LYS A 90 -1.79 1.86 7.15
C LYS A 90 -0.54 1.42 7.90
N GLN A 91 0.04 0.30 7.50
CA GLN A 91 1.23 -0.25 8.16
C GLN A 91 2.54 0.33 7.63
N MET A 92 2.56 0.80 6.37
CA MET A 92 3.78 1.16 5.66
C MET A 92 4.02 2.65 5.52
N CYS A 93 2.97 3.45 5.45
CA CYS A 93 3.06 4.86 5.06
C CYS A 93 2.88 5.80 6.25
N ASP A 94 3.56 6.93 6.23
CA ASP A 94 3.40 8.03 7.18
C ASP A 94 2.39 9.06 6.66
N GLU A 95 2.45 9.36 5.36
CA GLU A 95 1.53 10.25 4.64
C GLU A 95 0.82 9.50 3.53
N LEU A 96 -0.39 9.90 3.22
CA LEU A 96 -1.22 9.30 2.18
C LEU A 96 -1.71 10.33 1.17
N ALA A 97 -1.74 9.90 -0.10
CA ALA A 97 -2.44 10.61 -1.16
C ALA A 97 -3.47 9.66 -1.78
N ILE A 98 -4.74 9.99 -1.65
CA ILE A 98 -5.84 9.19 -2.21
C ILE A 98 -6.10 9.65 -3.64
N MET A 99 -6.05 8.71 -4.58
CA MET A 99 -6.27 8.98 -5.99
C MET A 99 -7.60 8.39 -6.47
N TYR A 100 -8.36 9.19 -7.22
CA TYR A 100 -9.59 8.76 -7.87
C TYR A 100 -9.64 9.28 -9.32
N ARG A 101 -9.89 8.39 -10.28
CA ARG A 101 -9.95 8.71 -11.72
C ARG A 101 -8.79 9.57 -12.22
N GLY A 102 -7.57 9.24 -11.80
CA GLY A 102 -6.34 9.92 -12.24
C GLY A 102 -6.03 11.23 -11.55
N ARG A 103 -6.80 11.64 -10.53
CA ARG A 103 -6.57 12.85 -9.73
C ARG A 103 -6.43 12.52 -8.26
N PHE A 104 -5.59 13.25 -7.56
CA PHE A 104 -5.56 13.21 -6.10
C PHE A 104 -6.78 13.94 -5.55
N VAL A 105 -7.52 13.29 -4.66
CA VAL A 105 -8.74 13.82 -4.05
C VAL A 105 -8.56 14.15 -2.58
N GLU A 106 -7.59 13.54 -1.92
CA GLU A 106 -7.25 13.82 -0.52
C GLU A 106 -5.79 13.51 -0.27
N TYR A 107 -5.12 14.33 0.54
CA TYR A 107 -3.73 14.16 0.95
C TYR A 107 -3.57 14.61 2.40
N GLY A 108 -2.80 13.88 3.18
CA GLY A 108 -2.51 14.24 4.55
C GLY A 108 -1.75 13.17 5.31
N ASP A 109 -1.55 13.44 6.61
CA ASP A 109 -0.98 12.47 7.54
C ASP A 109 -1.87 11.23 7.63
N ARG A 110 -1.22 10.07 7.78
CA ARG A 110 -1.93 8.79 7.89
C ARG A 110 -3.02 8.81 8.96
N GLN A 111 -2.73 9.35 10.14
CA GLN A 111 -3.68 9.33 11.25
C GLN A 111 -4.91 10.16 10.92
N ASP A 112 -4.72 11.32 10.32
CA ASP A 112 -5.82 12.23 9.97
C ASP A 112 -6.74 11.60 8.92
N ILE A 113 -6.16 11.02 7.87
CA ILE A 113 -6.95 10.35 6.81
C ILE A 113 -7.73 9.16 7.36
N TYR A 114 -7.16 8.35 8.26
CA TYR A 114 -7.88 7.18 8.81
C TYR A 114 -8.91 7.54 9.88
N LEU A 115 -8.70 8.59 10.66
CA LEU A 115 -9.59 8.98 11.76
C LEU A 115 -10.64 10.01 11.34
N ASN A 116 -10.30 10.91 10.42
CA ASN A 116 -11.16 12.03 10.02
C ASN A 116 -11.11 12.29 8.50
N PRO A 117 -11.43 11.29 7.65
CA PRO A 117 -11.42 11.47 6.20
C PRO A 117 -12.40 12.55 5.78
N GLN A 118 -11.99 13.45 4.91
CA GLN A 118 -12.83 14.57 4.43
C GLN A 118 -13.55 14.20 3.14
N HIS A 119 -12.83 13.64 2.16
CA HIS A 119 -13.40 13.34 0.87
C HIS A 119 -14.30 12.10 0.91
N ILE A 120 -15.49 12.19 0.29
CA ILE A 120 -16.48 11.08 0.32
C ILE A 120 -15.94 9.76 -0.25
N TYR A 121 -15.06 9.83 -1.24
CA TYR A 121 -14.40 8.63 -1.79
C TYR A 121 -13.48 7.97 -0.76
N THR A 122 -12.72 8.74 0.01
CA THR A 122 -11.88 8.24 1.11
C THR A 122 -12.71 7.57 2.19
N LYS A 123 -13.82 8.21 2.61
CA LYS A 123 -14.79 7.63 3.56
C LYS A 123 -15.30 6.28 3.06
N ARG A 124 -15.65 6.19 1.79
CA ARG A 124 -16.10 4.95 1.16
C ARG A 124 -15.02 3.88 1.16
N LEU A 125 -13.79 4.20 0.77
CA LEU A 125 -12.67 3.26 0.79
C LEU A 125 -12.42 2.72 2.21
N LEU A 126 -12.35 3.59 3.19
CA LEU A 126 -12.12 3.21 4.60
C LEU A 126 -13.27 2.37 5.16
N SER A 127 -14.52 2.67 4.79
CA SER A 127 -15.69 1.88 5.21
C SER A 127 -15.68 0.45 4.69
N ALA A 128 -14.92 0.17 3.63
CA ALA A 128 -14.76 -1.17 3.06
C ALA A 128 -13.79 -2.05 3.84
N ILE A 129 -12.93 -1.47 4.71
CA ILE A 129 -12.01 -2.22 5.55
C ILE A 129 -12.83 -3.06 6.55
N PRO A 130 -12.61 -4.39 6.62
CA PRO A 130 -13.33 -5.24 7.57
C PRO A 130 -13.02 -4.82 9.01
N ASN A 131 -14.05 -4.56 9.80
CA ASN A 131 -13.89 -4.42 11.23
C ASN A 131 -13.97 -5.81 11.88
N LEU A 132 -12.95 -6.16 12.64
CA LEU A 132 -12.85 -7.46 13.34
C LEU A 132 -13.63 -7.49 14.66
N ASP A 133 -14.25 -6.38 15.09
CA ASP A 133 -15.06 -6.34 16.29
C ASP A 133 -16.50 -6.83 16.02
N PRO A 134 -16.87 -8.03 16.52
CA PRO A 134 -18.20 -8.59 16.30
C PRO A 134 -19.33 -7.75 16.93
N GLY A 135 -19.03 -7.02 18.01
CA GLY A 135 -20.03 -6.22 18.75
C GLY A 135 -20.55 -5.03 17.95
N ASN A 136 -19.76 -4.52 17.01
CA ASN A 136 -20.10 -3.33 16.23
C ASN A 136 -20.56 -3.64 14.79
N ARG A 137 -20.79 -4.91 14.44
CA ARG A 137 -21.08 -5.35 13.08
C ARG A 137 -22.29 -4.66 12.44
N GLU A 138 -23.40 -4.53 13.17
CA GLU A 138 -24.62 -3.90 12.64
C GLU A 138 -24.45 -2.37 12.49
N LEU A 139 -23.75 -1.73 13.43
CA LEU A 139 -23.41 -0.31 13.34
C LEU A 139 -22.56 -0.03 12.08
N HIS A 140 -21.52 -0.85 11.85
CA HIS A 140 -20.67 -0.72 10.67
C HIS A 140 -21.44 -0.95 9.36
N LYS A 141 -22.37 -1.91 9.31
CA LYS A 141 -23.19 -2.11 8.13
C LYS A 141 -24.09 -0.90 7.85
N ARG A 142 -24.64 -0.29 8.90
CA ARG A 142 -25.48 0.91 8.78
C ARG A 142 -24.67 2.09 8.27
N LEU A 143 -23.53 2.40 8.90
CA LEU A 143 -22.60 3.47 8.48
C LEU A 143 -22.15 3.27 7.03
N ARG A 144 -21.80 2.04 6.64
CA ARG A 144 -21.42 1.73 5.27
C ARG A 144 -22.54 2.02 4.26
N ARG A 145 -23.80 1.71 4.58
CA ARG A 145 -24.94 2.02 3.71
C ARG A 145 -25.18 3.54 3.61
N GLU A 146 -25.02 4.26 4.70
CA GLU A 146 -25.16 5.72 4.73
C GLU A 146 -24.06 6.38 3.86
N ILE A 147 -22.80 5.97 4.02
CA ILE A 147 -21.67 6.45 3.21
C ILE A 147 -21.88 6.10 1.73
N GLU A 148 -22.36 4.90 1.40
CA GLU A 148 -22.58 4.50 0.02
C GLU A 148 -23.74 5.32 -0.63
N SER A 149 -24.77 5.66 0.15
CA SER A 149 -25.85 6.55 -0.30
C SER A 149 -25.35 7.97 -0.56
N GLU A 150 -24.61 8.52 0.39
CA GLU A 150 -23.97 9.84 0.27
C GLU A 150 -23.00 9.89 -0.91
N TYR A 151 -22.19 8.85 -1.08
CA TYR A 151 -21.28 8.73 -2.22
C TYR A 151 -22.02 8.80 -3.56
N LYS A 152 -23.13 8.07 -3.72
CA LYS A 152 -23.92 8.10 -4.96
C LYS A 152 -24.49 9.47 -5.26
N GLN A 153 -24.99 10.18 -4.23
CA GLN A 153 -25.54 11.52 -4.39
C GLN A 153 -24.46 12.58 -4.66
N SER A 154 -23.31 12.46 -4.00
CA SER A 154 -22.25 13.46 -4.07
C SER A 154 -21.37 13.31 -5.30
N MET A 155 -21.19 12.10 -5.83
CA MET A 155 -20.27 11.85 -6.95
C MET A 155 -20.61 12.62 -8.21
N GLU A 156 -21.90 12.85 -8.47
CA GLU A 156 -22.31 13.69 -9.62
C GLU A 156 -21.85 15.14 -9.47
N SER A 157 -21.82 15.66 -8.24
CA SER A 157 -21.34 17.01 -7.94
C SER A 157 -19.81 17.15 -7.93
N TYR A 158 -19.10 16.05 -7.62
CA TYR A 158 -17.63 16.04 -7.63
C TYR A 158 -17.03 15.83 -9.03
N LEU A 159 -17.83 15.38 -9.97
CA LEU A 159 -17.40 15.28 -11.36
C LEU A 159 -17.64 16.64 -12.04
N ALA A 160 -16.60 17.22 -12.60
CA ALA A 160 -16.77 18.35 -13.50
C ALA A 160 -17.65 17.96 -14.69
N LYS A 161 -18.23 18.95 -15.41
CA LYS A 161 -19.09 18.71 -16.57
C LYS A 161 -18.45 17.84 -17.66
N ASP A 162 -17.13 17.77 -17.71
CA ASP A 162 -16.31 16.93 -18.59
C ASP A 162 -16.03 15.51 -18.02
N GLY A 163 -16.64 15.14 -16.90
CA GLY A 163 -16.45 13.87 -16.22
C GLY A 163 -15.17 13.74 -15.41
N ARG A 164 -14.43 14.83 -15.20
CA ARG A 164 -13.23 14.84 -14.38
C ARG A 164 -13.57 15.06 -12.91
N VAL A 165 -12.74 14.50 -12.03
CA VAL A 165 -12.84 14.71 -10.58
C VAL A 165 -12.37 16.12 -10.25
N GLY A 166 -13.01 16.77 -9.27
CA GLY A 166 -12.59 18.06 -8.74
C GLY A 166 -11.17 18.06 -8.17
N ASP A 167 -10.70 19.24 -7.77
CA ASP A 167 -9.34 19.42 -7.27
C ASP A 167 -9.14 18.74 -5.89
N LEU A 168 -7.86 18.53 -5.54
CA LEU A 168 -7.41 17.99 -4.28
C LEU A 168 -8.01 18.76 -3.11
N ILE A 169 -8.56 18.04 -2.13
CA ILE A 169 -8.91 18.60 -0.81
C ILE A 169 -7.68 18.42 0.08
N PRO A 170 -6.91 19.49 0.40
CA PRO A 170 -5.88 19.43 1.42
C PRO A 170 -6.54 19.32 2.82
N LEU A 171 -5.93 18.55 3.69
CA LEU A 171 -6.25 18.53 5.13
C LEU A 171 -5.49 19.61 5.87
#